data_e779cc970e53881fa9db898071e92f81
#
_entry.id   e779cc970e53881fa9db898071e92f81
#
_cell.length_a   1.000
_cell.length_b   1.000
_cell.length_c   1.000
_cell.angle_alpha   90.00
_cell.angle_beta   90.00
_cell.angle_gamma   90.00
#
_symmetry.space_group_name_H-M   'P 1'
#
loop_
_entity.id
_entity.type
_entity.pdbx_description
1 polymer ?
#
loop_
_entity_poly.entity_id
_entity_poly.type
_entity_poly.pdbx_seq_one_letter_code
_entity_poly.pdbx_strand_id
1 'polypeptide(L)'
;DKLQTNQGSILQTSSEIQGVLPDDYLTNLGSIIFRLLPAGSITGAPKKKTMQIIKEAETYDRGFYTGIMGYFDGKDLDSAVMIRFVEQEGGKMYFKSGGGITSQSDVENEYNEMKQKVYVPIY
;
A
#
# COMPACT_ATOMS: atom_id res chain seq x y z
N ASP A 1 -0.88 -18.50 3.19
CA ASP A 1 -0.55 -18.79 1.77
C ASP A 1 0.93 -19.08 1.63
N LYS A 2 1.28 -20.00 0.74
CA LYS A 2 2.65 -20.30 0.34
C LYS A 2 2.86 -19.77 -1.07
N LEU A 3 3.72 -18.77 -1.20
CA LEU A 3 4.04 -18.16 -2.48
C LEU A 3 5.36 -18.70 -3.00
N GLN A 4 5.38 -19.10 -4.27
CA GLN A 4 6.61 -19.51 -4.96
C GLN A 4 7.26 -18.27 -5.58
N THR A 5 8.54 -18.09 -5.34
CA THR A 5 9.36 -17.04 -5.92
C THR A 5 10.58 -17.65 -6.62
N ASN A 6 11.27 -16.87 -7.42
CA ASN A 6 12.51 -17.30 -8.08
C ASN A 6 13.64 -17.64 -7.06
N GLN A 7 13.51 -17.19 -5.82
CA GLN A 7 14.47 -17.40 -4.74
C GLN A 7 14.01 -18.46 -3.72
N GLY A 8 12.87 -19.12 -3.98
CA GLY A 8 12.29 -20.12 -3.09
C GLY A 8 10.86 -19.81 -2.68
N SER A 9 10.37 -20.52 -1.66
CA SER A 9 9.01 -20.34 -1.15
C SER A 9 9.01 -19.39 0.04
N ILE A 10 8.07 -18.48 0.04
CA ILE A 10 7.76 -17.63 1.19
C ILE A 10 6.38 -17.95 1.75
N LEU A 11 6.23 -17.82 3.05
CA LEU A 11 4.94 -17.90 3.73
C LEU A 11 4.40 -16.50 3.95
N GLN A 12 3.16 -16.28 3.55
CA GLN A 12 2.47 -15.03 3.79
C GLN A 12 1.15 -15.30 4.50
N THR A 13 0.89 -14.56 5.56
CA THR A 13 -0.40 -14.56 6.23
C THR A 13 -1.28 -13.49 5.63
N SER A 14 -2.56 -13.80 5.48
CA SER A 14 -3.59 -12.84 5.09
C SER A 14 -4.77 -12.95 6.04
N SER A 15 -5.48 -11.84 6.21
CA SER A 15 -6.73 -11.81 6.95
C SER A 15 -7.81 -11.19 6.08
N GLU A 16 -8.95 -11.86 5.99
CA GLU A 16 -10.12 -11.31 5.32
C GLU A 16 -10.98 -10.58 6.34
N ILE A 17 -11.31 -9.33 6.05
CA ILE A 17 -12.19 -8.50 6.87
C ILE A 17 -13.40 -8.13 6.00
N GLN A 18 -14.58 -8.56 6.44
CA GLN A 18 -15.83 -8.31 5.72
C GLN A 18 -16.67 -7.26 6.44
N GLY A 19 -17.41 -6.49 5.67
CA GLY A 19 -18.38 -5.52 6.15
C GLY A 19 -19.58 -5.47 5.20
N VAL A 20 -20.72 -5.06 5.75
CA VAL A 20 -21.94 -4.87 4.96
C VAL A 20 -22.01 -3.39 4.54
N LEU A 21 -22.15 -3.15 3.25
CA LEU A 21 -22.36 -1.81 2.72
C LEU A 21 -23.82 -1.39 2.93
N PRO A 22 -24.10 -0.08 3.16
CA PRO A 22 -25.46 0.42 3.20
C PRO A 22 -26.13 0.35 1.81
N ASP A 23 -27.45 0.35 1.77
CA ASP A 23 -28.22 0.22 0.51
C ASP A 23 -27.91 1.35 -0.49
N ASP A 24 -27.52 2.53 -0.01
CA ASP A 24 -27.15 3.69 -0.80
C ASP A 24 -25.65 3.78 -1.14
N TYR A 25 -24.91 2.67 -1.03
CA TYR A 25 -23.46 2.66 -1.16
C TYR A 25 -22.95 3.25 -2.49
N LEU A 26 -23.68 3.07 -3.59
CA LEU A 26 -23.27 3.60 -4.90
C LEU A 26 -23.17 5.13 -4.92
N THR A 27 -24.10 5.81 -4.25
CA THR A 27 -24.07 7.29 -4.14
C THR A 27 -22.98 7.79 -3.17
N ASN A 28 -22.52 6.92 -2.28
CA ASN A 28 -21.57 7.24 -1.22
C ASN A 28 -20.22 6.53 -1.37
N LEU A 29 -19.99 5.82 -2.47
CA LEU A 29 -18.82 4.96 -2.67
C LEU A 29 -17.49 5.68 -2.42
N GLY A 30 -17.33 6.86 -2.99
CA GLY A 30 -16.11 7.66 -2.79
C GLY A 30 -15.87 8.01 -1.32
N SER A 31 -16.93 8.38 -0.59
CA SER A 31 -16.83 8.68 0.84
C SER A 31 -16.51 7.43 1.67
N ILE A 32 -17.05 6.29 1.31
CA ILE A 32 -16.78 5.00 1.96
C ILE A 32 -15.29 4.66 1.80
N ILE A 33 -14.78 4.71 0.57
CA ILE A 33 -13.37 4.45 0.26
C ILE A 33 -12.47 5.43 1.01
N PHE A 34 -12.80 6.71 0.99
CA PHE A 34 -12.00 7.74 1.64
C PHE A 34 -11.88 7.54 3.16
N ARG A 35 -12.92 7.01 3.81
CA ARG A 35 -12.90 6.67 5.25
C ARG A 35 -12.00 5.47 5.57
N LEU A 36 -11.81 4.56 4.62
CA LEU A 36 -10.92 3.41 4.78
C LEU A 36 -9.45 3.79 4.57
N LEU A 37 -9.19 4.89 3.87
CA LEU A 37 -7.83 5.33 3.56
C LEU A 37 -7.23 6.24 4.66
N PRO A 38 -5.90 6.32 4.75
CA PRO A 38 -4.95 5.34 4.23
C PRO A 38 -5.18 3.96 4.82
N ALA A 39 -4.85 2.91 4.04
CA ALA A 39 -5.08 1.53 4.47
C ALA A 39 -4.35 1.20 5.77
N GLY A 40 -4.97 0.37 6.62
CA GLY A 40 -4.39 -0.03 7.90
C GLY A 40 -3.07 -0.77 7.77
N SER A 41 -2.87 -1.52 6.68
CA SER A 41 -1.59 -2.18 6.35
C SER A 41 -0.46 -1.19 6.07
N ILE A 42 -0.80 0.05 5.71
CA ILE A 42 0.18 1.12 5.47
C ILE A 42 0.48 1.90 6.73
N THR A 43 -0.54 2.24 7.49
CA THR A 43 -0.38 3.11 8.66
C THR A 43 -0.08 2.35 9.93
N GLY A 44 -0.48 1.09 10.04
CA GLY A 44 -0.48 0.41 11.33
C GLY A 44 -1.50 1.03 12.31
N ALA A 45 -1.33 0.73 13.58
CA ALA A 45 -2.20 1.20 14.67
C ALA A 45 -1.38 1.81 15.81
N PRO A 46 -1.90 2.88 16.45
CA PRO A 46 -3.13 3.62 16.16
C PRO A 46 -2.98 4.55 14.94
N LYS A 47 -3.87 4.43 13.97
CA LYS A 47 -3.81 5.11 12.66
C LYS A 47 -3.48 6.61 12.76
N LYS A 48 -4.20 7.34 13.60
CA LYS A 48 -4.03 8.79 13.73
C LYS A 48 -2.61 9.19 14.17
N LYS A 49 -2.05 8.48 15.14
CA LYS A 49 -0.71 8.76 15.66
C LYS A 49 0.37 8.40 14.64
N THR A 50 0.22 7.27 13.99
CA THR A 50 1.19 6.80 12.98
C THR A 50 1.20 7.73 11.76
N MET A 51 0.03 8.18 11.30
CA MET A 51 -0.04 9.18 10.21
C MET A 51 0.67 10.48 10.57
N GLN A 52 0.56 10.92 11.82
CA GLN A 52 1.28 12.11 12.29
C GLN A 52 2.79 11.89 12.21
N ILE A 53 3.28 10.75 12.70
CA ILE A 53 4.71 10.39 12.66
C ILE A 53 5.22 10.33 11.21
N ILE A 54 4.49 9.68 10.32
CA ILE A 54 4.84 9.61 8.90
C ILE A 54 4.99 11.01 8.30
N LYS A 55 4.01 11.89 8.57
CA LYS A 55 4.03 13.27 8.08
C LYS A 55 5.22 14.08 8.62
N GLU A 56 5.64 13.82 9.84
CA GLU A 56 6.79 14.49 10.46
C GLU A 56 8.12 13.94 9.96
N ALA A 57 8.18 12.64 9.66
CA ALA A 57 9.40 11.95 9.24
C ALA A 57 9.70 12.08 7.74
N GLU A 58 8.68 12.11 6.90
CA GLU A 58 8.86 12.18 5.45
C GLU A 58 8.96 13.63 4.97
N THR A 59 9.93 13.86 4.08
CA THR A 59 10.24 15.19 3.53
C THR A 59 9.73 15.38 2.11
N TYR A 60 8.99 14.41 1.56
CA TYR A 60 8.47 14.42 0.20
C TYR A 60 6.97 14.10 0.18
N ASP A 61 6.31 14.47 -0.91
CA ASP A 61 4.92 14.09 -1.14
C ASP A 61 4.86 12.68 -1.73
N ARG A 62 4.04 11.83 -1.15
CA ARG A 62 3.83 10.46 -1.64
C ARG A 62 3.10 10.40 -2.98
N GLY A 63 2.34 11.44 -3.33
CA GLY A 63 1.48 11.42 -4.50
C GLY A 63 0.51 10.24 -4.46
N PHE A 64 0.56 9.38 -5.48
CA PHE A 64 -0.26 8.15 -5.53
C PHE A 64 0.28 7.00 -4.69
N TYR A 65 1.50 7.06 -4.20
CA TYR A 65 2.10 5.99 -3.40
C TYR A 65 1.35 5.78 -2.10
N THR A 66 0.97 4.54 -1.82
CA THR A 66 0.09 4.10 -0.72
C THR A 66 -1.37 4.58 -0.80
N GLY A 67 -1.75 5.17 -1.91
CA GLY A 67 -3.15 5.44 -2.25
C GLY A 67 -3.88 4.17 -2.71
N ILE A 68 -4.98 4.35 -3.40
CA ILE A 68 -5.78 3.25 -3.95
C ILE A 68 -5.93 3.41 -5.46
N MET A 69 -5.88 2.30 -6.16
CA MET A 69 -6.27 2.19 -7.56
C MET A 69 -7.27 1.06 -7.71
N GLY A 70 -8.24 1.21 -8.59
CA GLY A 70 -9.24 0.18 -8.80
C GLY A 70 -9.98 0.31 -10.12
N TYR A 71 -10.72 -0.73 -10.44
CA TYR A 71 -11.65 -0.77 -11.55
C TYR A 71 -13.08 -0.85 -10.98
N PHE A 72 -13.93 0.04 -11.43
CA PHE A 72 -15.34 0.11 -11.06
C PHE A 72 -16.20 -0.08 -12.31
N ASP A 73 -17.07 -1.08 -12.29
CA ASP A 73 -17.94 -1.41 -13.43
C ASP A 73 -19.34 -0.75 -13.37
N GLY A 74 -19.56 0.08 -12.36
CA GLY A 74 -20.84 0.72 -12.07
C GLY A 74 -21.60 0.06 -10.92
N LYS A 75 -21.16 -1.09 -10.45
CA LYS A 75 -21.75 -1.83 -9.33
C LYS A 75 -20.67 -2.34 -8.38
N ASP A 76 -19.68 -3.03 -8.91
CA ASP A 76 -18.63 -3.67 -8.14
C ASP A 76 -17.31 -2.91 -8.31
N LEU A 77 -16.53 -2.81 -7.25
CA LEU A 77 -15.21 -2.19 -7.23
C LEU A 77 -14.16 -3.24 -6.84
N ASP A 78 -13.24 -3.51 -7.75
CA ASP A 78 -12.01 -4.23 -7.46
C ASP A 78 -10.87 -3.22 -7.30
N SER A 79 -10.17 -3.24 -6.16
CA SER A 79 -9.18 -2.22 -5.84
C SER A 79 -8.02 -2.76 -5.01
N ALA A 80 -6.88 -2.11 -5.15
CA ALA A 80 -5.69 -2.43 -4.40
C ALA A 80 -4.94 -1.16 -3.94
N VAL A 81 -4.15 -1.32 -2.87
CA VAL A 81 -3.24 -0.26 -2.42
C VAL A 81 -2.07 -0.15 -3.39
N MET A 82 -1.76 1.08 -3.79
CA MET A 82 -0.69 1.36 -4.74
C MET A 82 0.68 1.28 -4.07
N ILE A 83 1.33 0.14 -4.21
CA ILE A 83 2.71 -0.10 -3.79
C ILE A 83 3.47 -0.82 -4.91
N ARG A 84 4.79 -0.74 -4.93
CA ARG A 84 5.65 -1.45 -5.89
C ARG A 84 5.27 -1.18 -7.36
N PHE A 85 5.19 0.07 -7.71
CA PHE A 85 4.91 0.49 -9.09
C PHE A 85 5.94 1.49 -9.59
N VAL A 86 5.94 1.70 -10.89
CA VAL A 86 6.80 2.68 -11.55
C VAL A 86 5.97 3.93 -11.86
N GLU A 87 6.43 5.06 -11.37
CA GLU A 87 5.87 6.38 -11.67
C GLU A 87 6.75 7.10 -12.68
N GLN A 88 6.15 7.78 -13.62
CA GLN A 88 6.86 8.65 -14.56
C GLN A 88 6.62 10.11 -14.21
N GLU A 89 7.68 10.83 -13.93
CA GLU A 89 7.64 12.26 -13.61
C GLU A 89 8.81 12.98 -14.28
N GLY A 90 8.54 14.07 -14.99
CA GLY A 90 9.57 14.87 -15.64
C GLY A 90 10.48 14.10 -16.61
N GLY A 91 9.94 13.07 -17.27
CA GLY A 91 10.69 12.20 -18.19
C GLY A 91 11.58 11.16 -17.51
N LYS A 92 11.55 11.06 -16.20
CA LYS A 92 12.27 10.06 -15.41
C LYS A 92 11.30 9.02 -14.87
N MET A 93 11.82 7.82 -14.63
CA MET A 93 11.06 6.70 -14.06
C MET A 93 11.50 6.47 -12.62
N TYR A 94 10.55 6.42 -11.71
CA TYR A 94 10.77 6.20 -10.28
C TYR A 94 10.05 4.93 -9.83
N PHE A 95 10.78 3.99 -9.27
CA PHE A 95 10.16 2.83 -8.63
C PHE A 95 9.76 3.20 -7.20
N LYS A 96 8.47 3.11 -6.89
CA LYS A 96 7.94 3.40 -5.55
C LYS A 96 7.96 2.13 -4.70
N SER A 97 8.81 2.12 -3.68
CA SER A 97 8.95 1.01 -2.73
C SER A 97 9.06 1.54 -1.31
N GLY A 98 8.76 0.72 -0.33
CA GLY A 98 8.90 1.05 1.08
C GLY A 98 8.67 -0.15 1.98
N GLY A 99 8.94 0.01 3.26
CA GLY A 99 8.78 -0.99 4.30
C GLY A 99 7.98 -0.48 5.50
N GLY A 100 7.60 -1.40 6.38
CA GLY A 100 6.96 -1.08 7.65
C GLY A 100 8.01 -0.97 8.76
N ILE A 101 8.08 0.18 9.41
CA ILE A 101 9.03 0.43 10.49
C ILE A 101 8.34 0.20 11.84
N THR A 102 8.97 -0.56 12.69
CA THR A 102 8.54 -0.83 14.07
C THR A 102 9.64 -0.45 15.07
N SER A 103 9.33 -0.53 16.36
CA SER A 103 10.33 -0.29 17.41
C SER A 103 11.46 -1.31 17.44
N GLN A 104 11.31 -2.44 16.75
CA GLN A 104 12.31 -3.51 16.65
C GLN A 104 13.04 -3.51 15.32
N SER A 105 12.69 -2.60 14.40
CA SER A 105 13.31 -2.52 13.10
C SER A 105 14.76 -2.05 13.21
N ASP A 106 15.63 -2.73 12.49
CA ASP A 106 17.02 -2.32 12.25
C ASP A 106 17.09 -1.56 10.93
N VAL A 107 17.72 -0.39 10.95
CA VAL A 107 17.73 0.55 9.82
C VAL A 107 18.35 -0.07 8.57
N GLU A 108 19.47 -0.78 8.71
CA GLU A 108 20.19 -1.37 7.58
C GLU A 108 19.39 -2.52 6.96
N ASN A 109 18.78 -3.36 7.79
CA ASN A 109 17.94 -4.46 7.34
C ASN A 109 16.70 -3.96 6.60
N GLU A 110 16.00 -2.95 7.11
CA GLU A 110 14.81 -2.36 6.47
C GLU A 110 15.17 -1.70 5.14
N TYR A 111 16.30 -1.01 5.07
CA TYR A 111 16.78 -0.40 3.84
C TYR A 111 17.13 -1.46 2.78
N ASN A 112 17.80 -2.53 3.17
CA ASN A 112 18.12 -3.63 2.28
C ASN A 112 16.87 -4.38 1.81
N GLU A 113 15.90 -4.59 2.69
CA GLU A 113 14.60 -5.18 2.32
C GLU A 113 13.87 -4.30 1.29
N MET A 114 13.85 -2.98 1.51
CA MET A 114 13.25 -2.05 0.55
C MET A 114 13.92 -2.16 -0.84
N LYS A 115 15.25 -2.23 -0.90
CA LYS A 115 15.99 -2.42 -2.16
C LYS A 115 15.67 -3.75 -2.83
N GLN A 116 15.55 -4.84 -2.08
CA GLN A 116 15.20 -6.16 -2.61
C GLN A 116 13.79 -6.22 -3.20
N LYS A 117 12.88 -5.35 -2.73
CA LYS A 117 11.54 -5.22 -3.27
C LYS A 117 11.47 -4.49 -4.62
N VAL A 118 12.57 -3.87 -5.05
CA VAL A 118 12.65 -3.23 -6.36
C VAL A 118 12.86 -4.31 -7.41
N TYR A 119 11.75 -4.74 -8.00
CA TYR A 119 11.76 -5.73 -9.09
C TYR A 119 10.88 -5.23 -10.23
N VAL A 120 11.50 -5.03 -11.39
CA VAL A 120 10.79 -4.70 -12.62
C VAL A 120 10.86 -5.93 -13.52
N PRO A 121 9.73 -6.61 -13.81
CA PRO A 121 9.72 -7.72 -14.74
C PRO A 121 9.98 -7.16 -16.14
N ILE A 122 11.16 -7.37 -16.64
CA ILE A 122 11.54 -7.09 -18.03
C ILE A 122 11.50 -8.43 -18.76
N TYR A 123 10.52 -8.59 -19.65
CA TYR A 123 10.38 -9.76 -20.51
C TYR A 123 10.90 -9.45 -21.90
#